data_d7bc6b2709a02e3ae589f5b326e65710
#
_entry.id   d7bc6b2709a02e3ae589f5b326e65710
#
_cell.length_a   1.000
_cell.length_b   1.000
_cell.length_c   1.000
_cell.angle_alpha   90.00
_cell.angle_beta   90.00
_cell.angle_gamma   90.00
#
_symmetry.space_group_name_H-M   'P 1'
#
loop_
_entity.id
_entity.type
_entity.pdbx_description
1 polymer ?
#
loop_
_entity_poly.entity_id
_entity_poly.type
_entity_poly.pdbx_seq_one_letter_code
_entity_poly.pdbx_strand_id
1 'polypeptide(L)'
;MIATIDKVRASPLTERFIQLLKPSLEKLPVGIAKAVVEMFAEPHRYPSAQDIAANAGVSIVRMYRAFQAADLAAPKKMVVAAKLLRAFSHLSDPGQSVGGTSTKLAYRNPRIFAEHTNEVFGLNPSRLRSHMTEDKVVSRLLDWIQHREDEALVGAGERDGR
;
A
#
# COMPACT_ATOMS: atom_id res chain seq x y z
N MET A 1 10.65 26.20 -1.35
CA MET A 1 11.24 25.18 -2.21
C MET A 1 11.12 23.77 -1.62
N ILE A 2 11.68 23.54 -0.46
CA ILE A 2 11.61 22.24 0.22
C ILE A 2 10.16 21.87 0.54
N ALA A 3 9.39 22.80 1.04
CA ALA A 3 7.99 22.57 1.37
C ALA A 3 7.17 22.17 0.14
N THR A 4 7.51 22.72 -1.03
CA THR A 4 6.84 22.37 -2.27
C THR A 4 7.14 20.94 -2.68
N ILE A 5 8.38 20.51 -2.49
CA ILE A 5 8.78 19.15 -2.80
C ILE A 5 8.04 18.16 -1.89
N ASP A 6 7.94 18.48 -0.60
CA ASP A 6 7.22 17.62 0.34
C ASP A 6 5.74 17.51 -0.02
N LYS A 7 5.11 18.60 -0.45
CA LYS A 7 3.72 18.59 -0.88
C LYS A 7 3.50 17.73 -2.10
N VAL A 8 4.46 17.68 -3.01
CA VAL A 8 4.39 16.84 -4.20
C VAL A 8 4.53 15.38 -3.83
N ARG A 9 5.34 15.07 -2.82
CA ARG A 9 5.67 13.70 -2.46
C ARG A 9 4.57 12.98 -1.69
N ALA A 10 3.84 13.67 -0.83
CA ALA A 10 2.84 13.03 0.01
C ALA A 10 1.57 13.86 0.07
N SER A 11 0.42 13.23 -0.17
CA SER A 11 -0.87 13.86 -0.02
C SER A 11 -1.27 13.88 1.47
N PRO A 12 -2.21 14.75 1.87
CA PRO A 12 -2.73 14.74 3.23
C PRO A 12 -3.29 13.38 3.65
N LEU A 13 -3.92 12.67 2.73
CA LEU A 13 -4.43 11.33 3.00
C LEU A 13 -3.29 10.34 3.29
N THR A 14 -2.23 10.42 2.53
CA THR A 14 -1.05 9.59 2.75
C THR A 14 -0.42 9.89 4.11
N GLU A 15 -0.28 11.15 4.45
CA GLU A 15 0.27 11.54 5.76
C GLU A 15 -0.59 11.01 6.91
N ARG A 16 -1.89 11.12 6.77
CA ARG A 16 -2.83 10.58 7.77
C ARG A 16 -2.66 9.08 7.93
N PHE A 17 -2.56 8.37 6.82
CA PHE A 17 -2.37 6.93 6.85
C PHE A 17 -1.07 6.54 7.54
N ILE A 18 0.02 7.24 7.24
CA ILE A 18 1.32 7.01 7.86
C ILE A 18 1.24 7.23 9.37
N GLN A 19 0.54 8.26 9.82
CA GLN A 19 0.37 8.50 11.25
C GLN A 19 -0.34 7.34 11.94
N LEU A 20 -1.36 6.79 11.30
CA LEU A 20 -2.08 5.64 11.85
C LEU A 20 -1.24 4.36 11.81
N LEU A 21 -0.32 4.27 10.88
CA LEU A 21 0.57 3.13 10.74
C LEU A 21 1.79 3.22 11.66
N LYS A 22 2.03 4.38 12.23
CA LYS A 22 3.24 4.65 13.01
C LYS A 22 3.53 3.62 14.10
N PRO A 23 2.56 3.17 14.92
CA PRO A 23 2.86 2.15 15.93
C PRO A 23 3.44 0.86 15.34
N SER A 24 2.99 0.45 14.16
CA SER A 24 3.53 -0.72 13.48
C SER A 24 4.90 -0.43 12.88
N LEU A 25 5.09 0.76 12.33
CA LEU A 25 6.38 1.15 11.76
C LEU A 25 7.48 1.20 12.83
N GLU A 26 7.13 1.57 14.06
CA GLU A 26 8.08 1.63 15.16
C GLU A 26 8.60 0.26 15.56
N LYS A 27 7.89 -0.80 15.19
CA LYS A 27 8.34 -2.18 15.43
C LYS A 27 9.30 -2.69 14.36
N LEU A 28 9.43 -1.96 13.26
CA LEU A 28 10.36 -2.31 12.18
C LEU A 28 11.75 -1.70 12.46
N PRO A 29 12.82 -2.33 11.95
CA PRO A 29 14.12 -1.67 11.93
C PRO A 29 14.03 -0.31 11.23
N VAL A 30 14.78 0.65 11.72
CA VAL A 30 14.71 2.05 11.27
C VAL A 30 14.85 2.19 9.75
N GLY A 31 15.80 1.48 9.15
CA GLY A 31 16.01 1.55 7.70
C GLY A 31 14.83 1.03 6.90
N ILE A 32 14.20 -0.03 7.37
CA ILE A 32 13.02 -0.61 6.71
C ILE A 32 11.82 0.32 6.88
N ALA A 33 11.59 0.83 8.08
CA ALA A 33 10.51 1.77 8.34
C ALA A 33 10.62 3.01 7.45
N LYS A 34 11.83 3.55 7.33
CA LYS A 34 12.08 4.70 6.49
C LYS A 34 11.78 4.41 5.01
N ALA A 35 12.21 3.25 4.53
CA ALA A 35 11.94 2.85 3.15
C ALA A 35 10.43 2.70 2.89
N VAL A 36 9.69 2.15 3.86
CA VAL A 36 8.23 2.04 3.74
C VAL A 36 7.58 3.41 3.64
N VAL A 37 7.99 4.35 4.48
CA VAL A 37 7.45 5.72 4.42
C VAL A 37 7.74 6.38 3.08
N GLU A 38 8.96 6.24 2.57
CA GLU A 38 9.31 6.77 1.26
C GLU A 38 8.47 6.15 0.15
N MET A 39 8.21 4.86 0.24
CA MET A 39 7.35 4.18 -0.74
C MET A 39 5.93 4.76 -0.73
N PHE A 40 5.36 5.03 0.43
CA PHE A 40 4.04 5.66 0.48
C PHE A 40 4.02 7.05 -0.13
N ALA A 41 5.11 7.79 0.01
CA ALA A 41 5.22 9.11 -0.59
C ALA A 41 5.33 9.04 -2.12
N GLU A 42 6.03 8.04 -2.63
CA GLU A 42 6.29 7.89 -4.07
C GLU A 42 6.17 6.43 -4.52
N PRO A 43 4.93 5.88 -4.54
CA PRO A 43 4.74 4.47 -4.84
C PRO A 43 5.27 4.03 -6.20
N HIS A 44 5.28 4.94 -7.18
CA HIS A 44 5.76 4.64 -8.53
C HIS A 44 7.25 4.27 -8.57
N ARG A 45 8.01 4.67 -7.56
CA ARG A 45 9.44 4.35 -7.46
C ARG A 45 9.70 3.00 -6.80
N TYR A 46 8.65 2.36 -6.27
CA TYR A 46 8.75 1.11 -5.53
C TYR A 46 7.73 0.11 -6.07
N PRO A 47 7.93 -0.36 -7.31
CA PRO A 47 6.96 -1.25 -7.95
C PRO A 47 6.83 -2.62 -7.28
N SER A 48 7.81 -3.02 -6.47
CA SER A 48 7.78 -4.34 -5.81
C SER A 48 8.39 -4.27 -4.41
N ALA A 49 8.17 -5.34 -3.65
CA ALA A 49 8.75 -5.47 -2.32
C ALA A 49 10.29 -5.48 -2.34
N GLN A 50 10.87 -5.99 -3.43
CA GLN A 50 12.32 -5.99 -3.58
C GLN A 50 12.90 -4.58 -3.62
N ASP A 51 12.14 -3.62 -4.14
CA ASP A 51 12.59 -2.23 -4.19
C ASP A 51 12.66 -1.63 -2.79
N ILE A 52 11.75 -2.02 -1.90
CA ILE A 52 11.80 -1.59 -0.51
C ILE A 52 13.05 -2.15 0.17
N ALA A 53 13.30 -3.43 -0.01
CA ALA A 53 14.46 -4.09 0.57
C ALA A 53 15.77 -3.46 0.08
N ALA A 54 15.84 -3.20 -1.22
CA ALA A 54 17.02 -2.57 -1.82
C ALA A 54 17.27 -1.18 -1.24
N ASN A 55 16.22 -0.39 -1.09
CA ASN A 55 16.35 0.95 -0.52
C ASN A 55 16.77 0.90 0.96
N ALA A 56 16.29 -0.11 1.68
CA ALA A 56 16.66 -0.29 3.08
C ALA A 56 18.04 -0.93 3.26
N GLY A 57 18.64 -1.43 2.18
CA GLY A 57 19.94 -2.08 2.26
C GLY A 57 19.90 -3.46 2.91
N VAL A 58 18.78 -4.17 2.81
CA VAL A 58 18.62 -5.50 3.40
C VAL A 58 18.17 -6.51 2.35
N SER A 59 18.33 -7.80 2.66
CA SER A 59 17.82 -8.86 1.80
C SER A 59 16.29 -8.92 1.90
N ILE A 60 15.66 -9.48 0.87
CA ILE A 60 14.21 -9.68 0.88
C ILE A 60 13.77 -10.59 2.03
N VAL A 61 14.57 -11.62 2.32
CA VAL A 61 14.27 -12.54 3.42
C VAL A 61 14.30 -11.80 4.76
N ARG A 62 15.31 -10.97 4.96
CA ARG A 62 15.41 -10.19 6.20
C ARG A 62 14.23 -9.24 6.37
N MET A 63 13.81 -8.62 5.27
CA MET A 63 12.64 -7.74 5.32
C MET A 63 11.36 -8.50 5.67
N TYR A 64 11.15 -9.69 5.09
CA TYR A 64 9.99 -10.51 5.41
C TYR A 64 9.97 -10.87 6.89
N ARG A 65 11.12 -11.25 7.45
CA ARG A 65 11.23 -11.56 8.87
C ARG A 65 10.93 -10.35 9.76
N ALA A 66 11.39 -9.17 9.35
CA ALA A 66 11.12 -7.95 10.09
C ALA A 66 9.61 -7.64 10.10
N PHE A 67 8.94 -7.82 8.96
CA PHE A 67 7.49 -7.62 8.89
C PHE A 67 6.75 -8.63 9.77
N GLN A 68 7.18 -9.88 9.78
CA GLN A 68 6.59 -10.90 10.66
C GLN A 68 6.74 -10.50 12.13
N ALA A 69 7.91 -10.06 12.52
CA ALA A 69 8.18 -9.64 13.90
C ALA A 69 7.34 -8.43 14.31
N ALA A 70 6.93 -7.61 13.36
CA ALA A 70 6.11 -6.44 13.60
C ALA A 70 4.60 -6.73 13.46
N ASP A 71 4.22 -7.99 13.28
CA ASP A 71 2.83 -8.42 13.07
C ASP A 71 2.18 -7.76 11.86
N LEU A 72 2.96 -7.53 10.83
CA LEU A 72 2.47 -6.99 9.57
C LEU A 72 2.31 -8.11 8.54
N ALA A 73 1.38 -7.92 7.62
CA ALA A 73 1.24 -8.80 6.47
C ALA A 73 2.49 -8.71 5.59
N ALA A 74 2.59 -9.59 4.59
CA ALA A 74 3.76 -9.63 3.73
C ALA A 74 4.04 -8.28 3.06
N PRO A 75 5.32 -7.93 2.83
CA PRO A 75 5.68 -6.63 2.23
C PRO A 75 4.99 -6.32 0.92
N LYS A 76 4.69 -7.31 0.09
CA LYS A 76 3.99 -7.05 -1.17
C LYS A 76 2.60 -6.45 -0.94
N LYS A 77 1.94 -6.77 0.18
CA LYS A 77 0.65 -6.16 0.52
C LYS A 77 0.82 -4.68 0.89
N MET A 78 1.94 -4.35 1.50
CA MET A 78 2.28 -2.95 1.79
C MET A 78 2.44 -2.15 0.49
N VAL A 79 3.08 -2.75 -0.52
CA VAL A 79 3.22 -2.12 -1.83
C VAL A 79 1.85 -1.86 -2.46
N VAL A 80 0.96 -2.86 -2.43
CA VAL A 80 -0.39 -2.72 -2.96
C VAL A 80 -1.14 -1.60 -2.22
N ALA A 81 -1.04 -1.57 -0.89
CA ALA A 81 -1.69 -0.54 -0.08
C ALA A 81 -1.23 0.86 -0.49
N ALA A 82 0.08 1.05 -0.68
CA ALA A 82 0.61 2.36 -1.08
C ALA A 82 0.06 2.80 -2.43
N LYS A 83 0.01 1.89 -3.39
CA LYS A 83 -0.53 2.19 -4.72
C LYS A 83 -2.01 2.52 -4.67
N LEU A 84 -2.80 1.75 -3.91
CA LEU A 84 -4.24 1.98 -3.80
C LEU A 84 -4.57 3.27 -3.07
N LEU A 85 -3.78 3.61 -2.06
CA LEU A 85 -3.96 4.86 -1.34
C LEU A 85 -3.74 6.06 -2.28
N ARG A 86 -2.69 5.98 -3.08
CA ARG A 86 -2.40 7.01 -4.08
C ARG A 86 -3.49 7.05 -5.14
N ALA A 87 -3.96 5.88 -5.57
CA ALA A 87 -5.02 5.78 -6.56
C ALA A 87 -6.30 6.47 -6.09
N PHE A 88 -6.69 6.24 -4.84
CA PHE A 88 -7.87 6.88 -4.29
C PHE A 88 -7.71 8.41 -4.29
N SER A 89 -6.55 8.89 -3.90
CA SER A 89 -6.26 10.33 -3.92
C SER A 89 -6.42 10.93 -5.32
N HIS A 90 -5.95 10.21 -6.35
CA HIS A 90 -6.10 10.67 -7.74
C HIS A 90 -7.55 10.60 -8.21
N LEU A 91 -8.24 9.50 -7.91
CA LEU A 91 -9.62 9.33 -8.34
C LEU A 91 -10.61 10.26 -7.65
N SER A 92 -10.21 10.84 -6.53
CA SER A 92 -11.00 11.88 -5.87
C SER A 92 -11.04 13.17 -6.67
N ASP A 93 -10.10 13.35 -7.60
CA ASP A 93 -10.09 14.47 -8.53
C ASP A 93 -10.97 14.12 -9.73
N PRO A 94 -12.07 14.85 -9.99
CA PRO A 94 -12.99 14.53 -11.09
C PRO A 94 -12.34 14.52 -12.46
N GLY A 95 -11.18 15.17 -12.61
CA GLY A 95 -10.47 15.21 -13.89
C GLY A 95 -9.64 13.97 -14.18
N GLN A 96 -9.52 13.04 -13.24
CA GLN A 96 -8.68 11.87 -13.41
C GLN A 96 -9.48 10.68 -13.93
N SER A 97 -8.91 9.98 -14.93
CA SER A 97 -9.47 8.73 -15.44
C SER A 97 -8.83 7.54 -14.74
N VAL A 98 -9.51 6.39 -14.83
CA VAL A 98 -8.97 5.14 -14.30
C VAL A 98 -7.67 4.76 -15.02
N GLY A 99 -7.64 4.89 -16.34
CA GLY A 99 -6.43 4.60 -17.12
C GLY A 99 -5.25 5.49 -16.76
N GLY A 100 -5.50 6.80 -16.62
CA GLY A 100 -4.48 7.75 -16.25
C GLY A 100 -3.93 7.46 -14.85
N THR A 101 -4.80 7.11 -13.92
CA THR A 101 -4.40 6.76 -12.56
C THR A 101 -3.51 5.53 -12.56
N SER A 102 -3.89 4.49 -13.30
CA SER A 102 -3.11 3.26 -13.42
C SER A 102 -1.69 3.55 -13.90
N THR A 103 -1.56 4.38 -14.93
CA THR A 103 -0.24 4.73 -15.48
C THR A 103 0.62 5.47 -14.46
N LYS A 104 0.03 6.42 -13.75
CA LYS A 104 0.76 7.20 -12.74
C LYS A 104 1.24 6.37 -11.56
N LEU A 105 0.61 5.25 -11.32
CA LEU A 105 0.97 4.35 -10.21
C LEU A 105 1.90 3.22 -10.63
N ALA A 106 2.44 3.30 -11.84
CA ALA A 106 3.35 2.30 -12.37
C ALA A 106 2.70 0.91 -12.54
N TYR A 107 1.40 0.86 -12.68
CA TYR A 107 0.73 -0.36 -13.08
C TYR A 107 0.95 -0.58 -14.57
N ARG A 108 1.38 -1.78 -14.94
CA ARG A 108 1.64 -2.10 -16.33
C ARG A 108 0.37 -2.18 -17.17
N ASN A 109 -0.73 -2.54 -16.55
CA ASN A 109 -2.01 -2.54 -17.25
C ASN A 109 -3.14 -2.26 -16.26
N PRO A 110 -4.25 -1.70 -16.76
CA PRO A 110 -5.40 -1.38 -15.91
C PRO A 110 -6.06 -2.60 -15.26
N ARG A 111 -5.86 -3.77 -15.83
CA ARG A 111 -6.42 -5.01 -15.30
C ARG A 111 -5.84 -5.34 -13.93
N ILE A 112 -4.52 -5.22 -13.77
CA ILE A 112 -3.86 -5.48 -12.48
C ILE A 112 -4.37 -4.48 -11.42
N PHE A 113 -4.52 -3.22 -11.81
CA PHE A 113 -5.08 -2.20 -10.94
C PHE A 113 -6.49 -2.59 -10.49
N ALA A 114 -7.33 -3.01 -11.43
CA ALA A 114 -8.69 -3.44 -11.12
C ALA A 114 -8.72 -4.66 -10.21
N GLU A 115 -7.83 -5.61 -10.43
CA GLU A 115 -7.72 -6.79 -9.58
C GLU A 115 -7.38 -6.42 -8.14
N HIS A 116 -6.40 -5.54 -7.94
CA HIS A 116 -6.02 -5.08 -6.62
C HIS A 116 -7.16 -4.32 -5.94
N THR A 117 -7.84 -3.45 -6.66
CA THR A 117 -8.97 -2.68 -6.12
C THR A 117 -10.09 -3.61 -5.68
N ASN A 118 -10.40 -4.59 -6.50
CA ASN A 118 -11.44 -5.56 -6.17
C ASN A 118 -11.04 -6.42 -4.96
N GLU A 119 -9.80 -6.85 -4.91
CA GLU A 119 -9.30 -7.69 -3.81
C GLU A 119 -9.38 -6.98 -2.46
N VAL A 120 -8.99 -5.72 -2.42
CA VAL A 120 -8.94 -4.97 -1.15
C VAL A 120 -10.28 -4.36 -0.79
N PHE A 121 -10.99 -3.78 -1.76
CA PHE A 121 -12.21 -3.02 -1.49
C PHE A 121 -13.50 -3.72 -1.93
N GLY A 122 -13.40 -4.78 -2.72
CA GLY A 122 -14.57 -5.43 -3.30
C GLY A 122 -15.25 -4.61 -4.38
N LEU A 123 -14.55 -3.64 -4.96
CA LEU A 123 -15.08 -2.72 -5.96
C LEU A 123 -14.12 -2.62 -7.12
N ASN A 124 -14.63 -2.26 -8.31
CA ASN A 124 -13.75 -1.89 -9.40
C ASN A 124 -13.33 -0.41 -9.24
N PRO A 125 -12.26 0.02 -9.93
CA PRO A 125 -11.76 1.39 -9.77
C PRO A 125 -12.78 2.48 -10.10
N SER A 126 -13.67 2.23 -11.06
CA SER A 126 -14.66 3.24 -11.44
C SER A 126 -15.68 3.52 -10.33
N ARG A 127 -15.90 2.54 -9.44
CA ARG A 127 -16.81 2.68 -8.31
C ARG A 127 -16.14 3.17 -7.05
N LEU A 128 -14.82 3.13 -7.00
CA LEU A 128 -14.09 3.50 -5.79
C LEU A 128 -14.43 4.93 -5.35
N ARG A 129 -14.47 5.86 -6.30
CA ARG A 129 -14.76 7.27 -6.04
C ARG A 129 -16.13 7.49 -5.39
N SER A 130 -17.14 6.77 -5.88
CA SER A 130 -18.53 7.01 -5.46
C SER A 130 -18.95 6.18 -4.25
N HIS A 131 -18.27 5.08 -3.96
CA HIS A 131 -18.68 4.13 -2.93
C HIS A 131 -17.80 4.13 -1.69
N MET A 132 -16.64 4.78 -1.73
CA MET A 132 -15.71 4.77 -0.62
C MET A 132 -15.44 6.19 -0.12
N THR A 133 -15.41 6.34 1.19
CA THR A 133 -14.94 7.57 1.83
C THR A 133 -13.48 7.39 2.20
N GLU A 134 -12.80 8.49 2.52
CA GLU A 134 -11.41 8.42 2.98
C GLU A 134 -11.28 7.54 4.22
N ASP A 135 -12.23 7.64 5.16
CA ASP A 135 -12.19 6.83 6.37
C ASP A 135 -12.29 5.35 6.07
N LYS A 136 -13.16 4.97 5.13
CA LYS A 136 -13.31 3.57 4.73
C LYS A 136 -12.07 3.06 4.01
N VAL A 137 -11.48 3.87 3.16
CA VAL A 137 -10.25 3.49 2.45
C VAL A 137 -9.12 3.26 3.45
N VAL A 138 -8.93 4.19 4.37
CA VAL A 138 -7.90 4.06 5.40
C VAL A 138 -8.11 2.81 6.24
N SER A 139 -9.33 2.59 6.70
CA SER A 139 -9.68 1.43 7.53
C SER A 139 -9.41 0.12 6.79
N ARG A 140 -9.86 0.02 5.54
CA ARG A 140 -9.65 -1.19 4.73
C ARG A 140 -8.18 -1.46 4.47
N LEU A 141 -7.41 -0.43 4.17
CA LEU A 141 -5.99 -0.61 3.92
C LEU A 141 -5.21 -0.99 5.19
N LEU A 142 -5.58 -0.42 6.33
CA LEU A 142 -4.98 -0.84 7.60
C LEU A 142 -5.27 -2.30 7.89
N ASP A 143 -6.52 -2.74 7.70
CA ASP A 143 -6.87 -4.14 7.85
C ASP A 143 -6.06 -5.03 6.92
N TRP A 144 -5.94 -4.61 5.67
CA TRP A 144 -5.21 -5.34 4.64
C TRP A 144 -3.76 -5.63 5.03
N ILE A 145 -3.09 -4.67 5.68
CA ILE A 145 -1.67 -4.81 6.02
C ILE A 145 -1.42 -5.29 7.45
N GLN A 146 -2.46 -5.38 8.28
CA GLN A 146 -2.31 -5.77 9.69
C GLN A 146 -2.97 -7.11 10.05
N HIS A 147 -3.81 -7.68 9.18
CA HIS A 147 -4.51 -8.94 9.44
C HIS A 147 -3.68 -10.15 9.04
N ARG A 148 -2.51 -10.25 9.64
CA ARG A 148 -1.59 -11.32 9.31
C ARG A 148 -2.05 -12.68 9.81
N GLU A 149 -2.62 -12.72 11.01
CA GLU A 149 -3.10 -13.98 11.60
C GLU A 149 -4.25 -14.56 10.78
N ASP A 150 -5.22 -13.73 10.44
CA ASP A 150 -6.34 -14.15 9.61
C ASP A 150 -5.86 -14.65 8.26
N GLU A 151 -4.91 -13.97 7.68
CA GLU A 151 -4.32 -14.37 6.42
C GLU A 151 -3.64 -15.72 6.53
N ALA A 152 -2.90 -15.97 7.60
CA ALA A 152 -2.22 -17.24 7.82
C ALA A 152 -3.22 -18.39 7.97
N LEU A 153 -4.30 -18.18 8.70
CA LEU A 153 -5.34 -19.17 8.88
C LEU A 153 -6.07 -19.48 7.58
N VAL A 154 -6.43 -18.46 6.83
CA VAL A 154 -7.09 -18.63 5.54
C VAL A 154 -6.18 -19.37 4.57
N GLY A 155 -4.90 -19.01 4.53
CA GLY A 155 -3.93 -19.68 3.67
C GLY A 155 -3.78 -21.16 4.02
N ALA A 156 -3.74 -21.49 5.28
CA ALA A 156 -3.66 -22.88 5.73
C ALA A 156 -4.91 -23.68 5.33
N GLY A 157 -6.08 -23.08 5.52
CA GLY A 157 -7.33 -23.71 5.14
C GLY A 157 -7.44 -23.97 3.65
N GLU A 158 -7.03 -23.02 2.86
CA GLU A 158 -7.03 -23.15 1.40
C GLU A 158 -6.09 -24.27 0.94
N ARG A 159 -4.90 -24.35 1.54
CA ARG A 159 -3.95 -25.41 1.19
C ARG A 159 -4.49 -26.78 1.54
N ASP A 160 -5.16 -26.90 2.67
CA ASP A 160 -5.73 -28.19 3.10
C ASP A 160 -6.89 -28.62 2.21
N GLY A 161 -7.60 -27.66 1.64
CA GLY A 161 -8.73 -27.93 0.77
C GLY A 161 -8.37 -28.32 -0.65
N ARG A 162 -7.09 -28.38 -0.95
CA ARG A 162 -6.59 -28.74 -2.27
C ARG A 162 -5.96 -30.12 -2.23
#